data_e8a2e4111f4d0c850a6085b64ddf0f33
#
_entry.id   e8a2e4111f4d0c850a6085b64ddf0f33
#
_cell.length_a   1.000
_cell.length_b   1.000
_cell.length_c   1.000
_cell.angle_alpha   90.00
_cell.angle_beta   90.00
_cell.angle_gamma   90.00
#
_symmetry.space_group_name_H-M   'P 1'
#
loop_
_entity.id
_entity.type
_entity.pdbx_description
1 polymer ?
#
loop_
_entity_poly.entity_id
_entity_poly.type
_entity_poly.pdbx_seq_one_letter_code
_entity_poly.pdbx_strand_id
1 'polypeptide(L)'
;GLGDVYKRQTVAIVFVLIYATVSAGGVSAVAENAKQLPGYLSFVSSYSETTGESEPYNLLHIITTLSWGLGYFGMPHILLRFMAIEDDKKLKLSRRVASVWVVIAMAMAVLIGLVGRGLSSTGLIDSLHGNDTETVIVRVAGLLSTHGVFPALMAGLILAGILASTMSTADSQLLAAASSVSENILRETLGLKISEKKSMLAARITVVIIAILGVVIARNPDSSVFGIVSFAWAGFGAAFGPLVICALFWKRTNLPGAISGMAVGGIMVFVWKYLIKPLGGVFGIYELLPAFLMGLITIIVVSLCTKAPSKEITDEFDEVKAMGKAK
;
A
#
# COMPACT_ATOMS: atom_id res chain seq x y z
N GLY A 1 21.53 5.31 -8.20
CA GLY A 1 20.66 4.91 -7.13
C GLY A 1 19.22 4.61 -7.51
N LEU A 2 18.34 4.67 -6.55
CA LEU A 2 16.90 4.36 -6.66
C LEU A 2 16.19 5.10 -7.80
N GLY A 3 16.59 6.34 -8.11
CA GLY A 3 16.01 7.12 -9.20
C GLY A 3 16.18 6.50 -10.60
N ASP A 4 17.23 5.70 -10.82
CA ASP A 4 17.46 5.04 -12.11
C ASP A 4 16.59 3.81 -12.31
N VAL A 5 16.28 3.09 -11.23
CA VAL A 5 15.39 1.92 -11.27
C VAL A 5 13.98 2.35 -11.69
N TYR A 6 13.44 3.40 -11.07
CA TYR A 6 12.11 3.92 -11.40
C TYR A 6 12.02 4.46 -12.82
N LYS A 7 13.06 5.15 -13.31
CA LYS A 7 13.10 5.63 -14.70
C LYS A 7 13.08 4.47 -15.71
N ARG A 8 13.88 3.44 -15.49
CA ARG A 8 13.93 2.25 -16.36
C ARG A 8 12.61 1.50 -16.34
N GLN A 9 12.01 1.34 -15.16
CA GLN A 9 10.69 0.71 -15.01
C GLN A 9 9.61 1.48 -15.78
N THR A 10 9.59 2.81 -15.69
CA THR A 10 8.64 3.64 -16.42
C THR A 10 8.78 3.47 -17.94
N VAL A 11 10.01 3.49 -18.45
CA VAL A 11 10.26 3.26 -19.89
C VAL A 11 9.77 1.90 -20.32
N ALA A 12 10.04 0.86 -19.53
CA ALA A 12 9.57 -0.50 -19.83
C ALA A 12 8.03 -0.57 -19.86
N ILE A 13 7.35 0.04 -18.88
CA ILE A 13 5.88 0.07 -18.82
C ILE A 13 5.30 0.82 -20.03
N VAL A 14 5.86 1.97 -20.39
CA VAL A 14 5.42 2.73 -21.58
C VAL A 14 5.56 1.90 -22.84
N PHE A 15 6.67 1.18 -22.99
CA PHE A 15 6.88 0.29 -24.12
C PHE A 15 5.81 -0.83 -24.19
N VAL A 16 5.51 -1.47 -23.05
CA VAL A 16 4.44 -2.47 -22.96
C VAL A 16 3.10 -1.88 -23.36
N LEU A 17 2.76 -0.70 -22.86
CA LEU A 17 1.50 -0.04 -23.19
C LEU A 17 1.37 0.25 -24.68
N ILE A 18 2.42 0.77 -25.30
CA ILE A 18 2.41 1.06 -26.74
C ILE A 18 2.23 -0.24 -27.53
N TYR A 19 3.05 -1.26 -27.24
CA TYR A 19 2.98 -2.54 -27.90
C TYR A 19 1.59 -3.20 -27.75
N ALA A 20 1.11 -3.30 -26.53
CA ALA A 20 -0.18 -3.91 -26.22
C ALA A 20 -1.36 -3.15 -26.88
N THR A 21 -1.29 -1.81 -26.91
CA THR A 21 -2.29 -0.97 -27.57
C THR A 21 -2.31 -1.23 -29.08
N VAL A 22 -1.14 -1.32 -29.73
CA VAL A 22 -1.05 -1.63 -31.15
C VAL A 22 -1.58 -3.05 -31.43
N SER A 23 -1.22 -4.03 -30.61
CA SER A 23 -1.67 -5.42 -30.73
C SER A 23 -3.18 -5.57 -30.52
N ALA A 24 -3.79 -4.72 -29.68
CA ALA A 24 -5.23 -4.68 -29.46
C ALA A 24 -6.04 -3.98 -30.57
N GLY A 25 -5.38 -3.56 -31.66
CA GLY A 25 -6.02 -2.86 -32.78
C GLY A 25 -5.96 -1.33 -32.69
N GLY A 26 -5.14 -0.79 -31.79
CA GLY A 26 -4.95 0.65 -31.61
C GLY A 26 -5.84 1.27 -30.53
N VAL A 27 -5.63 2.55 -30.27
CA VAL A 27 -6.33 3.30 -29.21
C VAL A 27 -7.85 3.29 -29.39
N SER A 28 -8.33 3.44 -30.62
CA SER A 28 -9.77 3.42 -30.93
C SER A 28 -10.42 2.08 -30.61
N ALA A 29 -9.80 0.97 -30.96
CA ALA A 29 -10.31 -0.36 -30.68
C ALA A 29 -10.38 -0.63 -29.17
N VAL A 30 -9.35 -0.23 -28.41
CA VAL A 30 -9.34 -0.34 -26.93
C VAL A 30 -10.45 0.52 -26.32
N ALA A 31 -10.61 1.76 -26.80
CA ALA A 31 -11.64 2.67 -26.30
C ALA A 31 -13.07 2.18 -26.62
N GLU A 32 -13.29 1.63 -27.82
CA GLU A 32 -14.59 1.07 -28.20
C GLU A 32 -14.91 -0.19 -27.38
N ASN A 33 -13.93 -1.08 -27.17
CA ASN A 33 -14.11 -2.24 -26.30
C ASN A 33 -14.54 -1.83 -24.89
N ALA A 34 -13.87 -0.81 -24.31
CA ALA A 34 -14.20 -0.30 -22.98
C ALA A 34 -15.60 0.34 -22.93
N LYS A 35 -16.04 1.04 -24.01
CA LYS A 35 -17.38 1.66 -24.11
C LYS A 35 -18.50 0.64 -24.23
N GLN A 36 -18.23 -0.55 -24.75
CA GLN A 36 -19.22 -1.62 -24.85
C GLN A 36 -19.64 -2.18 -23.50
N LEU A 37 -18.84 -1.95 -22.45
CA LEU A 37 -19.16 -2.40 -21.10
C LEU A 37 -19.92 -1.30 -20.33
N PRO A 38 -21.20 -1.53 -19.97
CA PRO A 38 -22.00 -0.53 -19.28
C PRO A 38 -21.35 -0.10 -17.96
N GLY A 39 -21.14 1.19 -17.76
CA GLY A 39 -20.56 1.74 -16.52
C GLY A 39 -19.04 1.59 -16.35
N TYR A 40 -18.33 0.86 -17.23
CA TYR A 40 -16.91 0.57 -17.07
C TYR A 40 -16.02 1.82 -17.06
N LEU A 41 -16.34 2.83 -17.84
CA LEU A 41 -15.65 4.12 -17.89
C LEU A 41 -16.30 5.20 -17.00
N SER A 42 -17.26 4.82 -16.18
CA SER A 42 -17.96 5.75 -15.29
C SER A 42 -17.16 6.00 -14.00
N PHE A 43 -17.24 7.22 -13.46
CA PHE A 43 -16.72 7.56 -12.13
C PHE A 43 -17.72 7.28 -11.00
N VAL A 44 -18.97 6.96 -11.34
CA VAL A 44 -20.06 6.80 -10.36
C VAL A 44 -20.69 5.42 -10.38
N SER A 45 -20.22 4.55 -11.26
CA SER A 45 -20.70 3.16 -11.38
C SER A 45 -19.56 2.24 -11.83
N SER A 46 -19.72 0.94 -11.61
CA SER A 46 -18.85 -0.12 -12.09
C SER A 46 -19.60 -1.07 -13.02
N TYR A 47 -18.87 -1.73 -13.90
CA TYR A 47 -19.37 -2.86 -14.65
C TYR A 47 -19.39 -4.10 -13.75
N SER A 48 -20.51 -4.79 -13.70
CA SER A 48 -20.67 -6.06 -12.98
C SER A 48 -20.53 -7.23 -13.96
N GLU A 49 -19.52 -8.08 -13.77
CA GLU A 49 -19.32 -9.28 -14.61
C GLU A 49 -20.45 -10.31 -14.40
N THR A 50 -21.10 -10.30 -13.24
CA THR A 50 -22.15 -11.25 -12.91
C THR A 50 -23.47 -10.92 -13.57
N THR A 51 -23.82 -9.63 -13.64
CA THR A 51 -25.09 -9.16 -14.24
C THR A 51 -24.93 -8.69 -15.68
N GLY A 52 -23.72 -8.35 -16.12
CA GLY A 52 -23.45 -7.72 -17.40
C GLY A 52 -23.89 -6.26 -17.47
N GLU A 53 -24.30 -5.65 -16.35
CA GLU A 53 -24.87 -4.31 -16.28
C GLU A 53 -24.01 -3.34 -15.49
N SER A 54 -24.37 -2.07 -15.56
CA SER A 54 -23.78 -1.01 -14.76
C SER A 54 -24.40 -0.96 -13.37
N GLU A 55 -23.59 -1.11 -12.35
CA GLU A 55 -24.00 -0.98 -10.95
C GLU A 55 -23.51 0.35 -10.36
N PRO A 56 -24.39 1.22 -9.83
CA PRO A 56 -23.96 2.47 -9.22
C PRO A 56 -23.18 2.23 -7.94
N TYR A 57 -22.16 3.04 -7.71
CA TYR A 57 -21.45 3.02 -6.43
C TYR A 57 -22.37 3.49 -5.31
N ASN A 58 -22.63 2.61 -4.37
CA ASN A 58 -23.35 3.00 -3.16
C ASN A 58 -22.39 3.78 -2.22
N LEU A 59 -22.97 4.50 -1.25
CA LEU A 59 -22.23 5.32 -0.29
C LEU A 59 -21.20 4.48 0.49
N LEU A 60 -21.54 3.25 0.82
CA LEU A 60 -20.65 2.33 1.54
C LEU A 60 -19.38 2.01 0.72
N HIS A 61 -19.54 1.79 -0.58
CA HIS A 61 -18.41 1.54 -1.49
C HIS A 61 -17.50 2.76 -1.58
N ILE A 62 -18.08 3.96 -1.71
CA ILE A 62 -17.33 5.22 -1.78
C ILE A 62 -16.53 5.43 -0.49
N ILE A 63 -17.15 5.29 0.68
CA ILE A 63 -16.49 5.45 1.97
C ILE A 63 -15.38 4.39 2.15
N THR A 64 -15.64 3.14 1.78
CA THR A 64 -14.66 2.05 1.82
C THR A 64 -13.43 2.39 0.99
N THR A 65 -13.62 2.84 -0.24
CA THR A 65 -12.52 3.18 -1.15
C THR A 65 -11.71 4.38 -0.66
N LEU A 66 -12.39 5.44 -0.21
CA LEU A 66 -11.74 6.64 0.32
C LEU A 66 -10.98 6.38 1.62
N SER A 67 -11.42 5.42 2.43
CA SER A 67 -10.78 5.09 3.70
C SER A 67 -9.35 4.55 3.53
N TRP A 68 -8.98 4.06 2.33
CA TRP A 68 -7.60 3.66 2.01
C TRP A 68 -6.58 4.77 2.34
N GLY A 69 -6.97 6.02 2.11
CA GLY A 69 -6.13 7.19 2.41
C GLY A 69 -5.69 7.29 3.87
N LEU A 70 -6.47 6.78 4.81
CA LEU A 70 -6.13 6.80 6.24
C LEU A 70 -4.90 5.94 6.57
N GLY A 71 -4.64 4.90 5.78
CA GLY A 71 -3.49 4.02 5.98
C GLY A 71 -2.14 4.71 5.83
N TYR A 72 -2.05 5.74 4.98
CA TYR A 72 -0.79 6.47 4.75
C TYR A 72 -0.21 7.10 6.02
N PHE A 73 -1.06 7.49 6.96
CA PHE A 73 -0.61 8.10 8.23
C PHE A 73 0.08 7.11 9.16
N GLY A 74 -0.16 5.80 8.98
CA GLY A 74 0.38 4.76 9.86
C GLY A 74 1.48 3.89 9.26
N MET A 75 1.87 4.10 7.99
CA MET A 75 2.85 3.24 7.33
C MET A 75 4.29 3.59 7.72
N PRO A 76 5.03 2.71 8.43
CA PRO A 76 6.35 3.04 8.97
C PRO A 76 7.35 3.45 7.90
N HIS A 77 7.37 2.76 6.75
CA HIS A 77 8.29 3.07 5.66
C HIS A 77 8.00 4.42 4.97
N ILE A 78 6.79 4.94 5.09
CA ILE A 78 6.42 6.28 4.60
C ILE A 78 6.87 7.33 5.62
N LEU A 79 6.57 7.10 6.91
CA LEU A 79 6.96 8.01 8.00
C LEU A 79 8.46 8.19 8.09
N LEU A 80 9.23 7.09 8.00
CA LEU A 80 10.69 7.14 8.00
C LEU A 80 11.27 8.01 6.88
N ARG A 81 10.65 8.08 5.71
CA ARG A 81 11.10 8.94 4.60
C ARG A 81 10.91 10.43 4.91
N PHE A 82 9.85 10.79 5.64
CA PHE A 82 9.68 12.17 6.10
C PHE A 82 10.67 12.53 7.20
N MET A 83 10.97 11.60 8.10
CA MET A 83 11.93 11.81 9.19
C MET A 83 13.39 11.88 8.69
N ALA A 84 13.72 11.15 7.63
CA ALA A 84 15.07 11.08 7.07
C ALA A 84 15.40 12.18 6.04
N ILE A 85 14.52 13.17 5.85
CA ILE A 85 14.80 14.25 4.91
C ILE A 85 15.88 15.19 5.48
N GLU A 86 16.85 15.53 4.66
CA GLU A 86 18.01 16.34 5.03
C GLU A 86 17.65 17.78 5.44
N ASP A 87 16.64 18.37 4.77
CA ASP A 87 16.20 19.75 4.98
C ASP A 87 14.66 19.79 4.88
N ASP A 88 14.01 20.33 5.89
CA ASP A 88 12.56 20.49 5.95
C ASP A 88 11.99 21.33 4.81
N LYS A 89 12.77 22.28 4.28
CA LYS A 89 12.37 23.08 3.12
C LYS A 89 12.19 22.24 1.85
N LYS A 90 12.90 21.10 1.75
CA LYS A 90 12.79 20.17 0.63
C LYS A 90 11.50 19.33 0.69
N LEU A 91 10.78 19.30 1.83
CA LEU A 91 9.51 18.57 1.97
C LEU A 91 8.46 19.00 0.93
N LYS A 92 8.35 20.31 0.66
CA LYS A 92 7.40 20.82 -0.35
C LYS A 92 7.72 20.29 -1.76
N LEU A 93 9.02 20.25 -2.11
CA LEU A 93 9.47 19.71 -3.38
C LEU A 93 9.25 18.20 -3.45
N SER A 94 9.65 17.47 -2.41
CA SER A 94 9.45 16.02 -2.30
C SER A 94 7.98 15.64 -2.48
N ARG A 95 7.07 16.32 -1.79
CA ARG A 95 5.62 16.11 -1.92
C ARG A 95 5.12 16.33 -3.35
N ARG A 96 5.55 17.43 -4.01
CA ARG A 96 5.14 17.72 -5.40
C ARG A 96 5.61 16.63 -6.36
N VAL A 97 6.89 16.25 -6.26
CA VAL A 97 7.46 15.18 -7.09
C VAL A 97 6.74 13.86 -6.87
N ALA A 98 6.51 13.48 -5.60
CA ALA A 98 5.79 12.26 -5.27
C ALA A 98 4.34 12.29 -5.80
N SER A 99 3.61 13.41 -5.65
CA SER A 99 2.23 13.53 -6.13
C SER A 99 2.15 13.38 -7.65
N VAL A 100 3.03 14.06 -8.41
CA VAL A 100 3.07 13.93 -9.87
C VAL A 100 3.40 12.50 -10.28
N TRP A 101 4.38 11.88 -9.61
CA TRP A 101 4.76 10.51 -9.88
C TRP A 101 3.62 9.51 -9.64
N VAL A 102 2.90 9.65 -8.52
CA VAL A 102 1.76 8.79 -8.19
C VAL A 102 0.66 8.91 -9.26
N VAL A 103 0.33 10.14 -9.69
CA VAL A 103 -0.67 10.35 -10.76
C VAL A 103 -0.25 9.64 -12.05
N ILE A 104 0.99 9.78 -12.46
CA ILE A 104 1.51 9.11 -13.67
C ILE A 104 1.45 7.59 -13.51
N ALA A 105 1.95 7.06 -12.39
CA ALA A 105 1.99 5.62 -12.15
C ALA A 105 0.58 4.99 -12.10
N MET A 106 -0.38 5.65 -11.44
CA MET A 106 -1.76 5.20 -11.37
C MET A 106 -2.45 5.27 -12.73
N ALA A 107 -2.23 6.33 -13.51
CA ALA A 107 -2.75 6.43 -14.87
C ALA A 107 -2.23 5.30 -15.75
N MET A 108 -0.94 4.97 -15.67
CA MET A 108 -0.34 3.86 -16.42
C MET A 108 -0.93 2.51 -15.98
N ALA A 109 -1.15 2.29 -14.69
CA ALA A 109 -1.76 1.06 -14.18
C ALA A 109 -3.20 0.87 -14.72
N VAL A 110 -4.00 1.95 -14.73
CA VAL A 110 -5.35 1.92 -15.31
C VAL A 110 -5.30 1.62 -16.81
N LEU A 111 -4.38 2.25 -17.54
CA LEU A 111 -4.22 2.01 -18.99
C LEU A 111 -3.80 0.57 -19.29
N ILE A 112 -2.93 -0.04 -18.47
CA ILE A 112 -2.57 -1.47 -18.61
C ILE A 112 -3.80 -2.36 -18.47
N GLY A 113 -4.67 -2.07 -17.50
CA GLY A 113 -5.93 -2.79 -17.32
C GLY A 113 -6.87 -2.65 -18.53
N LEU A 114 -7.05 -1.43 -19.05
CA LEU A 114 -7.86 -1.16 -20.24
C LEU A 114 -7.35 -1.89 -21.48
N VAL A 115 -6.05 -1.84 -21.72
CA VAL A 115 -5.41 -2.48 -22.87
C VAL A 115 -5.44 -4.00 -22.71
N GLY A 116 -5.18 -4.52 -21.50
CA GLY A 116 -5.27 -5.93 -21.18
C GLY A 116 -6.67 -6.49 -21.46
N ARG A 117 -7.72 -5.75 -21.10
CA ARG A 117 -9.11 -6.07 -21.45
C ARG A 117 -9.31 -6.10 -22.97
N GLY A 118 -8.77 -5.14 -23.71
CA GLY A 118 -8.81 -5.11 -25.16
C GLY A 118 -8.14 -6.34 -25.78
N LEU A 119 -6.97 -6.75 -25.29
CA LEU A 119 -6.28 -7.96 -25.74
C LEU A 119 -7.06 -9.24 -25.43
N SER A 120 -7.68 -9.31 -24.26
CA SER A 120 -8.51 -10.45 -23.87
C SER A 120 -9.75 -10.57 -24.77
N SER A 121 -10.39 -9.44 -25.12
CA SER A 121 -11.57 -9.45 -26.01
C SER A 121 -11.23 -9.86 -27.45
N THR A 122 -9.98 -9.67 -27.90
CA THR A 122 -9.52 -10.14 -29.22
C THR A 122 -9.00 -11.59 -29.20
N GLY A 123 -8.97 -12.24 -28.04
CA GLY A 123 -8.46 -13.60 -27.88
C GLY A 123 -6.93 -13.74 -27.94
N LEU A 124 -6.20 -12.61 -27.90
CA LEU A 124 -4.73 -12.61 -27.91
C LEU A 124 -4.13 -13.02 -26.55
N ILE A 125 -4.86 -12.80 -25.47
CA ILE A 125 -4.58 -13.33 -24.14
C ILE A 125 -5.84 -13.99 -23.59
N ASP A 126 -5.67 -14.93 -22.66
CA ASP A 126 -6.80 -15.58 -21.98
C ASP A 126 -7.68 -14.56 -21.26
N SER A 127 -8.96 -14.87 -21.12
CA SER A 127 -9.86 -14.09 -20.27
C SER A 127 -9.43 -14.23 -18.81
N LEU A 128 -9.15 -13.08 -18.18
CA LEU A 128 -8.69 -13.03 -16.80
C LEU A 128 -9.88 -12.69 -15.89
N HIS A 129 -10.13 -13.53 -14.89
CA HIS A 129 -11.21 -13.36 -13.93
C HIS A 129 -10.69 -13.38 -12.50
N GLY A 130 -11.35 -12.64 -11.60
CA GLY A 130 -11.00 -12.62 -10.20
C GLY A 130 -9.53 -12.23 -9.97
N ASN A 131 -8.79 -13.05 -9.22
CA ASN A 131 -7.39 -12.78 -8.86
C ASN A 131 -6.41 -12.88 -10.04
N ASP A 132 -6.76 -13.58 -11.14
CA ASP A 132 -5.92 -13.67 -12.32
C ASP A 132 -5.74 -12.31 -13.01
N THR A 133 -6.66 -11.36 -12.80
CA THR A 133 -6.54 -9.99 -13.32
C THR A 133 -5.27 -9.28 -12.83
N GLU A 134 -4.74 -9.66 -11.67
CA GLU A 134 -3.48 -9.13 -11.14
C GLU A 134 -2.27 -9.52 -12.00
N THR A 135 -2.40 -10.55 -12.87
CA THR A 135 -1.33 -11.05 -13.74
C THR A 135 -1.30 -10.42 -15.15
N VAL A 136 -2.19 -9.46 -15.44
CA VAL A 136 -2.35 -8.88 -16.79
C VAL A 136 -1.04 -8.44 -17.43
N ILE A 137 -0.16 -7.77 -16.68
CA ILE A 137 1.13 -7.30 -17.20
C ILE A 137 2.06 -8.46 -17.57
N VAL A 138 1.99 -9.58 -16.83
CA VAL A 138 2.77 -10.79 -17.10
C VAL A 138 2.25 -11.48 -18.35
N ARG A 139 0.91 -11.52 -18.55
CA ARG A 139 0.28 -12.08 -19.75
C ARG A 139 0.63 -11.25 -21.00
N VAL A 140 0.61 -9.93 -20.88
CA VAL A 140 1.05 -9.03 -21.98
C VAL A 140 2.54 -9.21 -22.30
N ALA A 141 3.39 -9.36 -21.29
CA ALA A 141 4.81 -9.67 -21.51
C ALA A 141 4.99 -11.06 -22.18
N GLY A 142 4.19 -12.04 -21.79
CA GLY A 142 4.13 -13.36 -22.44
C GLY A 142 3.77 -13.25 -23.92
N LEU A 143 2.72 -12.51 -24.27
CA LEU A 143 2.34 -12.24 -25.66
C LEU A 143 3.48 -11.57 -26.44
N LEU A 144 4.11 -10.55 -25.85
CA LEU A 144 5.26 -9.86 -26.47
C LEU A 144 6.40 -10.84 -26.80
N SER A 145 6.65 -11.83 -25.96
CA SER A 145 7.73 -12.79 -26.13
C SER A 145 7.57 -13.72 -27.34
N THR A 146 6.35 -13.86 -27.88
CA THR A 146 6.06 -14.72 -29.04
C THR A 146 6.33 -14.04 -30.39
N HIS A 147 6.65 -12.73 -30.41
CA HIS A 147 6.78 -11.94 -31.65
C HIS A 147 8.24 -11.72 -32.11
N GLY A 148 9.14 -12.64 -31.76
CA GLY A 148 10.53 -12.63 -32.16
C GLY A 148 11.53 -12.29 -31.07
N VAL A 149 12.82 -12.31 -31.41
CA VAL A 149 13.92 -12.22 -30.43
C VAL A 149 13.94 -10.87 -29.71
N PHE A 150 13.80 -9.76 -30.43
CA PHE A 150 13.85 -8.43 -29.83
C PHE A 150 12.66 -8.18 -28.88
N PRO A 151 11.39 -8.44 -29.26
CA PRO A 151 10.27 -8.38 -28.34
C PRO A 151 10.41 -9.33 -27.13
N ALA A 152 10.97 -10.53 -27.32
CA ALA A 152 11.21 -11.47 -26.22
C ALA A 152 12.24 -10.91 -25.21
N LEU A 153 13.31 -10.26 -25.68
CA LEU A 153 14.26 -9.58 -24.80
C LEU A 153 13.59 -8.43 -24.01
N MET A 154 12.71 -7.68 -24.66
CA MET A 154 11.95 -6.61 -23.99
C MET A 154 11.00 -7.19 -22.93
N ALA A 155 10.30 -8.27 -23.23
CA ALA A 155 9.46 -8.98 -22.25
C ALA A 155 10.28 -9.44 -21.04
N GLY A 156 11.43 -10.06 -21.27
CA GLY A 156 12.35 -10.46 -20.21
C GLY A 156 12.84 -9.28 -19.35
N LEU A 157 13.17 -8.15 -19.99
CA LEU A 157 13.58 -6.94 -19.27
C LEU A 157 12.45 -6.37 -18.39
N ILE A 158 11.22 -6.42 -18.86
CA ILE A 158 10.03 -5.99 -18.10
C ILE A 158 9.82 -6.86 -16.88
N LEU A 159 9.82 -8.18 -17.05
CA LEU A 159 9.65 -9.13 -15.96
C LEU A 159 10.80 -9.03 -14.94
N ALA A 160 12.03 -8.89 -15.41
CA ALA A 160 13.19 -8.65 -14.55
C ALA A 160 13.08 -7.32 -13.80
N GLY A 161 12.56 -6.27 -14.44
CA GLY A 161 12.31 -4.96 -13.81
C GLY A 161 11.26 -5.02 -12.69
N ILE A 162 10.16 -5.75 -12.91
CA ILE A 162 9.13 -5.98 -11.90
C ILE A 162 9.74 -6.74 -10.71
N LEU A 163 10.48 -7.82 -10.98
CA LEU A 163 11.12 -8.61 -9.93
C LEU A 163 12.14 -7.77 -9.14
N ALA A 164 12.99 -7.02 -9.82
CA ALA A 164 13.99 -6.16 -9.18
C ALA A 164 13.34 -5.08 -8.29
N SER A 165 12.24 -4.48 -8.72
CA SER A 165 11.49 -3.49 -7.94
C SER A 165 10.88 -4.12 -6.67
N THR A 166 10.31 -5.31 -6.81
CA THR A 166 9.73 -6.07 -5.69
C THR A 166 10.81 -6.46 -4.68
N MET A 167 11.96 -6.99 -5.16
CA MET A 167 13.08 -7.36 -4.32
C MET A 167 13.65 -6.15 -3.53
N SER A 168 13.84 -5.02 -4.18
CA SER A 168 14.34 -3.80 -3.53
C SER A 168 13.42 -3.31 -2.41
N THR A 169 12.11 -3.46 -2.57
CA THR A 169 11.14 -3.10 -1.52
C THR A 169 11.13 -4.14 -0.40
N ALA A 170 11.16 -5.42 -0.75
CA ALA A 170 11.21 -6.52 0.22
C ALA A 170 12.46 -6.45 1.10
N ASP A 171 13.64 -6.19 0.52
CA ASP A 171 14.89 -6.03 1.25
C ASP A 171 14.80 -4.93 2.31
N SER A 172 14.25 -3.78 1.94
CA SER A 172 14.08 -2.65 2.86
C SER A 172 13.15 -2.99 4.03
N GLN A 173 12.06 -3.70 3.75
CA GLN A 173 11.08 -4.09 4.77
C GLN A 173 11.63 -5.20 5.68
N LEU A 174 12.31 -6.19 5.11
CA LEU A 174 12.97 -7.27 5.86
C LEU A 174 14.05 -6.72 6.79
N LEU A 175 14.85 -5.78 6.30
CA LEU A 175 15.88 -5.15 7.11
C LEU A 175 15.28 -4.34 8.27
N ALA A 176 14.22 -3.58 8.02
CA ALA A 176 13.52 -2.83 9.07
C ALA A 176 12.90 -3.77 10.12
N ALA A 177 12.26 -4.86 9.70
CA ALA A 177 11.69 -5.85 10.60
C ALA A 177 12.77 -6.56 11.43
N ALA A 178 13.88 -6.95 10.79
CA ALA A 178 15.01 -7.59 11.46
C ALA A 178 15.66 -6.66 12.50
N SER A 179 15.84 -5.39 12.16
CA SER A 179 16.37 -4.38 13.08
C SER A 179 15.42 -4.16 14.26
N SER A 180 14.10 -4.09 14.01
CA SER A 180 13.11 -3.94 15.08
C SER A 180 13.15 -5.09 16.07
N VAL A 181 13.34 -6.33 15.62
CA VAL A 181 13.48 -7.47 16.52
C VAL A 181 14.79 -7.41 17.28
N SER A 182 15.93 -7.22 16.61
CA SER A 182 17.25 -7.33 17.24
C SER A 182 17.58 -6.15 18.16
N GLU A 183 17.20 -4.93 17.79
CA GLU A 183 17.49 -3.74 18.58
C GLU A 183 16.35 -3.38 19.52
N ASN A 184 15.14 -3.17 18.99
CA ASN A 184 14.05 -2.62 19.82
C ASN A 184 13.44 -3.67 20.75
N ILE A 185 13.25 -4.93 20.27
CA ILE A 185 12.66 -5.97 21.13
C ILE A 185 13.72 -6.57 22.05
N LEU A 186 14.81 -7.12 21.50
CA LEU A 186 15.78 -7.88 22.31
C LEU A 186 16.63 -6.98 23.20
N ARG A 187 17.14 -5.86 22.69
CA ARG A 187 18.04 -4.98 23.47
C ARG A 187 17.26 -3.99 24.33
N GLU A 188 16.33 -3.23 23.74
CA GLU A 188 15.67 -2.14 24.46
C GLU A 188 14.53 -2.63 25.33
N THR A 189 13.58 -3.43 24.78
CA THR A 189 12.39 -3.85 25.52
C THR A 189 12.70 -4.94 26.54
N LEU A 190 13.46 -5.98 26.14
CA LEU A 190 13.83 -7.10 27.03
C LEU A 190 15.11 -6.84 27.81
N GLY A 191 15.81 -5.75 27.56
CA GLY A 191 17.04 -5.35 28.28
C GLY A 191 18.18 -6.35 28.14
N LEU A 192 18.18 -7.19 27.10
CA LEU A 192 19.18 -8.23 26.94
C LEU A 192 20.53 -7.63 26.49
N LYS A 193 21.56 -7.78 27.31
CA LYS A 193 22.94 -7.37 26.98
C LYS A 193 23.56 -8.39 26.00
N ILE A 194 23.12 -8.38 24.74
CA ILE A 194 23.65 -9.25 23.69
C ILE A 194 24.80 -8.57 22.95
N SER A 195 25.81 -9.35 22.58
CA SER A 195 26.91 -8.84 21.77
C SER A 195 26.44 -8.52 20.35
N GLU A 196 27.17 -7.66 19.63
CA GLU A 196 26.84 -7.31 18.23
C GLU A 196 26.69 -8.55 17.32
N LYS A 197 27.56 -9.56 17.51
CA LYS A 197 27.49 -10.83 16.77
C LYS A 197 26.16 -11.56 17.00
N LYS A 198 25.66 -11.57 18.25
CA LYS A 198 24.36 -12.19 18.59
C LYS A 198 23.19 -11.37 18.08
N SER A 199 23.28 -10.04 18.12
CA SER A 199 22.27 -9.14 17.54
C SER A 199 22.17 -9.35 16.02
N MET A 200 23.31 -9.41 15.32
CA MET A 200 23.34 -9.72 13.88
C MET A 200 22.77 -11.11 13.57
N LEU A 201 23.07 -12.12 14.40
CA LEU A 201 22.51 -13.47 14.23
C LEU A 201 20.98 -13.44 14.41
N ALA A 202 20.48 -12.76 15.43
CA ALA A 202 19.04 -12.59 15.65
C ALA A 202 18.36 -11.90 14.45
N ALA A 203 18.96 -10.84 13.90
CA ALA A 203 18.47 -10.18 12.70
C ALA A 203 18.39 -11.14 11.50
N ARG A 204 19.43 -11.93 11.25
CA ARG A 204 19.45 -12.93 10.15
C ARG A 204 18.39 -14.01 10.34
N ILE A 205 18.23 -14.54 11.56
CA ILE A 205 17.19 -15.52 11.87
C ILE A 205 15.81 -14.91 11.62
N THR A 206 15.58 -13.67 12.03
CA THR A 206 14.30 -12.96 11.79
C THR A 206 14.00 -12.86 10.31
N VAL A 207 14.97 -12.47 9.47
CA VAL A 207 14.82 -12.43 8.01
C VAL A 207 14.41 -13.78 7.45
N VAL A 208 15.11 -14.86 7.87
CA VAL A 208 14.79 -16.22 7.40
C VAL A 208 13.39 -16.66 7.82
N ILE A 209 12.99 -16.39 9.06
CA ILE A 209 11.65 -16.71 9.55
C ILE A 209 10.59 -15.97 8.73
N ILE A 210 10.76 -14.66 8.51
CA ILE A 210 9.80 -13.86 7.72
C ILE A 210 9.75 -14.37 6.28
N ALA A 211 10.89 -14.72 5.68
CA ALA A 211 10.94 -15.26 4.33
C ALA A 211 10.18 -16.61 4.23
N ILE A 212 10.36 -17.51 5.18
CA ILE A 212 9.63 -18.78 5.24
C ILE A 212 8.13 -18.53 5.38
N LEU A 213 7.71 -17.62 6.28
CA LEU A 213 6.30 -17.26 6.43
C LEU A 213 5.72 -16.67 5.15
N GLY A 214 6.49 -15.81 4.46
CA GLY A 214 6.11 -15.26 3.16
C GLY A 214 5.90 -16.35 2.10
N VAL A 215 6.79 -17.33 2.01
CA VAL A 215 6.65 -18.46 1.09
C VAL A 215 5.41 -19.31 1.42
N VAL A 216 5.16 -19.56 2.73
CA VAL A 216 3.98 -20.33 3.16
C VAL A 216 2.68 -19.62 2.76
N ILE A 217 2.60 -18.29 2.97
CA ILE A 217 1.43 -17.49 2.58
C ILE A 217 1.27 -17.47 1.05
N ALA A 218 2.38 -17.32 0.31
CA ALA A 218 2.37 -17.27 -1.15
C ALA A 218 2.02 -18.61 -1.83
N ARG A 219 2.02 -19.73 -1.11
CA ARG A 219 1.63 -21.05 -1.66
C ARG A 219 0.14 -21.17 -1.99
N ASN A 220 -0.70 -20.31 -1.41
CA ASN A 220 -2.12 -20.33 -1.74
C ASN A 220 -2.35 -19.60 -3.08
N PRO A 221 -2.70 -20.30 -4.17
CA PRO A 221 -2.91 -19.70 -5.48
C PRO A 221 -4.14 -18.79 -5.53
N ASP A 222 -5.10 -18.99 -4.62
CA ASP A 222 -6.33 -18.19 -4.54
C ASP A 222 -6.14 -16.89 -3.75
N SER A 223 -4.95 -16.64 -3.20
CA SER A 223 -4.66 -15.42 -2.47
C SER A 223 -4.46 -14.23 -3.41
N SER A 224 -5.29 -13.19 -3.26
CA SER A 224 -5.08 -11.92 -3.91
C SER A 224 -3.92 -11.16 -3.25
N VAL A 225 -2.97 -10.69 -4.05
CA VAL A 225 -1.88 -9.80 -3.59
C VAL A 225 -2.49 -8.52 -3.01
N PHE A 226 -3.48 -7.95 -3.69
CA PHE A 226 -4.22 -6.79 -3.19
C PHE A 226 -4.89 -7.06 -1.84
N GLY A 227 -5.50 -8.24 -1.65
CA GLY A 227 -6.13 -8.65 -0.40
C GLY A 227 -5.15 -8.74 0.77
N ILE A 228 -3.94 -9.27 0.54
CA ILE A 228 -2.89 -9.36 1.57
C ILE A 228 -2.36 -7.96 1.89
N VAL A 229 -2.06 -7.16 0.88
CA VAL A 229 -1.56 -5.79 1.05
C VAL A 229 -2.58 -4.93 1.78
N SER A 230 -3.86 -4.99 1.40
CA SER A 230 -4.91 -4.19 2.04
C SER A 230 -5.07 -4.53 3.52
N PHE A 231 -4.97 -5.81 3.88
CA PHE A 231 -5.04 -6.22 5.27
C PHE A 231 -3.86 -5.71 6.10
N ALA A 232 -2.63 -5.84 5.59
CA ALA A 232 -1.45 -5.28 6.23
C ALA A 232 -1.53 -3.74 6.34
N TRP A 233 -2.03 -3.09 5.27
CA TRP A 233 -2.27 -1.65 5.22
C TRP A 233 -3.26 -1.20 6.29
N ALA A 234 -4.34 -1.95 6.48
CA ALA A 234 -5.30 -1.68 7.55
C ALA A 234 -4.66 -1.84 8.94
N GLY A 235 -3.87 -2.89 9.15
CA GLY A 235 -3.20 -3.16 10.42
C GLY A 235 -2.28 -2.02 10.86
N PHE A 236 -1.35 -1.61 10.00
CA PHE A 236 -0.45 -0.50 10.28
C PHE A 236 -1.20 0.83 10.33
N GLY A 237 -2.10 1.07 9.38
CA GLY A 237 -2.88 2.31 9.30
C GLY A 237 -3.72 2.56 10.54
N ALA A 238 -4.41 1.54 11.05
CA ALA A 238 -5.26 1.67 12.23
C ALA A 238 -4.47 1.72 13.55
N ALA A 239 -3.34 1.00 13.63
CA ALA A 239 -2.53 1.02 14.83
C ALA A 239 -1.76 2.34 15.00
N PHE A 240 -1.11 2.82 13.95
CA PHE A 240 -0.20 3.96 14.06
C PHE A 240 -0.81 5.28 13.54
N GLY A 241 -1.73 5.24 12.58
CA GLY A 241 -2.28 6.44 11.96
C GLY A 241 -2.95 7.40 12.94
N PRO A 242 -3.89 6.95 13.79
CA PRO A 242 -4.50 7.79 14.81
C PRO A 242 -3.48 8.39 15.76
N LEU A 243 -2.47 7.60 16.16
CA LEU A 243 -1.40 8.06 17.05
C LEU A 243 -0.59 9.18 16.41
N VAL A 244 -0.16 9.01 15.16
CA VAL A 244 0.62 10.04 14.45
C VAL A 244 -0.16 11.33 14.32
N ILE A 245 -1.45 11.26 13.97
CA ILE A 245 -2.31 12.44 13.89
C ILE A 245 -2.45 13.11 15.26
N CYS A 246 -2.74 12.34 16.31
CA CYS A 246 -2.87 12.90 17.65
C CYS A 246 -1.54 13.50 18.15
N ALA A 247 -0.42 12.82 17.93
CA ALA A 247 0.89 13.32 18.36
C ALA A 247 1.28 14.64 17.66
N LEU A 248 0.92 14.80 16.37
CA LEU A 248 1.25 16.01 15.61
C LEU A 248 0.28 17.18 15.84
N PHE A 249 -0.99 16.91 16.15
CA PHE A 249 -2.03 17.95 16.14
C PHE A 249 -2.75 18.14 17.47
N TRP A 250 -2.53 17.25 18.46
CA TRP A 250 -3.23 17.32 19.74
C TRP A 250 -2.29 17.23 20.95
N LYS A 251 -2.02 18.37 21.56
CA LYS A 251 -1.09 18.56 22.67
C LYS A 251 -1.37 17.66 23.90
N ARG A 252 -2.60 17.14 24.04
CA ARG A 252 -3.03 16.34 25.21
C ARG A 252 -2.68 14.86 25.10
N THR A 253 -2.20 14.39 23.95
CA THR A 253 -1.79 13.00 23.73
C THR A 253 -0.72 12.58 24.73
N ASN A 254 -0.91 11.45 25.40
CA ASN A 254 0.01 10.91 26.39
C ASN A 254 0.33 9.43 26.13
N LEU A 255 1.32 8.89 26.84
CA LEU A 255 1.78 7.52 26.66
C LEU A 255 0.68 6.44 26.88
N PRO A 256 -0.15 6.49 27.95
CA PRO A 256 -1.25 5.53 28.11
C PRO A 256 -2.25 5.57 26.95
N GLY A 257 -2.60 6.77 26.48
CA GLY A 257 -3.48 6.96 25.31
C GLY A 257 -2.87 6.39 24.05
N ALA A 258 -1.59 6.64 23.81
CA ALA A 258 -0.84 6.13 22.66
C ALA A 258 -0.85 4.59 22.62
N ILE A 259 -0.44 3.94 23.70
CA ILE A 259 -0.35 2.47 23.79
C ILE A 259 -1.73 1.83 23.63
N SER A 260 -2.74 2.34 24.34
CA SER A 260 -4.09 1.77 24.27
C SER A 260 -4.72 1.96 22.88
N GLY A 261 -4.52 3.12 22.26
CA GLY A 261 -5.02 3.37 20.91
C GLY A 261 -4.38 2.49 19.85
N MET A 262 -3.06 2.29 19.91
CA MET A 262 -2.36 1.36 19.02
C MET A 262 -2.86 -0.08 19.20
N ALA A 263 -3.02 -0.53 20.44
CA ALA A 263 -3.51 -1.88 20.74
C ALA A 263 -4.94 -2.07 20.22
N VAL A 264 -5.85 -1.15 20.53
CA VAL A 264 -7.24 -1.22 20.09
C VAL A 264 -7.35 -1.12 18.57
N GLY A 265 -6.64 -0.19 17.93
CA GLY A 265 -6.63 -0.05 16.48
C GLY A 265 -6.14 -1.33 15.79
N GLY A 266 -5.02 -1.89 16.23
CA GLY A 266 -4.47 -3.13 15.69
C GLY A 266 -5.41 -4.34 15.89
N ILE A 267 -5.92 -4.55 17.11
CA ILE A 267 -6.83 -5.65 17.42
C ILE A 267 -8.14 -5.53 16.63
N MET A 268 -8.69 -4.31 16.52
CA MET A 268 -9.97 -4.08 15.85
C MET A 268 -9.92 -4.44 14.36
N VAL A 269 -8.78 -4.35 13.69
CA VAL A 269 -8.64 -4.81 12.30
C VAL A 269 -8.97 -6.29 12.17
N PHE A 270 -8.46 -7.12 13.08
CA PHE A 270 -8.75 -8.55 13.10
C PHE A 270 -10.21 -8.82 13.49
N VAL A 271 -10.69 -8.17 14.55
CA VAL A 271 -12.08 -8.31 15.01
C VAL A 271 -13.05 -7.91 13.91
N TRP A 272 -12.80 -6.78 13.24
CA TRP A 272 -13.68 -6.34 12.15
C TRP A 272 -13.66 -7.30 10.97
N LYS A 273 -12.49 -7.67 10.48
CA LYS A 273 -12.35 -8.52 9.29
C LYS A 273 -12.97 -9.91 9.49
N TYR A 274 -12.72 -10.55 10.64
CA TYR A 274 -13.08 -11.95 10.83
C TYR A 274 -14.41 -12.17 11.58
N LEU A 275 -14.85 -11.19 12.38
CA LEU A 275 -16.06 -11.35 13.20
C LEU A 275 -17.21 -10.42 12.76
N ILE A 276 -16.91 -9.17 12.39
CA ILE A 276 -17.95 -8.17 12.11
C ILE A 276 -18.29 -8.10 10.63
N LYS A 277 -17.30 -8.01 9.75
CA LYS A 277 -17.47 -7.91 8.29
C LYS A 277 -18.31 -9.06 7.69
N PRO A 278 -18.19 -10.33 8.15
CA PRO A 278 -19.02 -11.42 7.66
C PRO A 278 -20.52 -11.26 7.92
N LEU A 279 -20.93 -10.35 8.82
CA LEU A 279 -22.35 -10.04 9.05
C LEU A 279 -23.02 -9.33 7.84
N GLY A 280 -22.22 -8.80 6.91
CA GLY A 280 -22.68 -8.20 5.68
C GLY A 280 -23.33 -6.80 5.86
N GLY A 281 -23.98 -6.31 4.79
CA GLY A 281 -24.62 -4.99 4.80
C GLY A 281 -23.63 -3.87 5.12
N VAL A 282 -23.99 -2.97 6.03
CA VAL A 282 -23.12 -1.84 6.44
C VAL A 282 -21.80 -2.26 7.10
N PHE A 283 -21.74 -3.49 7.61
CA PHE A 283 -20.51 -4.04 8.20
C PHE A 283 -19.50 -4.53 7.17
N GLY A 284 -19.89 -4.63 5.89
CA GLY A 284 -18.99 -4.96 4.78
C GLY A 284 -17.91 -3.92 4.48
N ILE A 285 -17.90 -2.80 5.19
CA ILE A 285 -16.92 -1.71 5.05
C ILE A 285 -15.49 -2.23 5.30
N TYR A 286 -14.53 -1.60 4.62
CA TYR A 286 -13.12 -1.92 4.78
C TYR A 286 -12.66 -1.72 6.23
N GLU A 287 -12.04 -2.73 6.81
CA GLU A 287 -11.66 -2.83 8.21
C GLU A 287 -10.79 -1.68 8.73
N LEU A 288 -10.06 -1.00 7.87
CA LEU A 288 -9.22 0.13 8.23
C LEU A 288 -10.04 1.25 8.87
N LEU A 289 -11.18 1.62 8.30
CA LEU A 289 -11.96 2.77 8.78
C LEU A 289 -12.48 2.58 10.20
N PRO A 290 -13.23 1.52 10.53
CA PRO A 290 -13.73 1.34 11.88
C PRO A 290 -12.59 1.14 12.89
N ALA A 291 -11.54 0.42 12.54
CA ALA A 291 -10.39 0.21 13.40
C ALA A 291 -9.62 1.52 13.67
N PHE A 292 -9.45 2.35 12.66
CA PHE A 292 -8.83 3.68 12.77
C PHE A 292 -9.64 4.59 13.72
N LEU A 293 -10.96 4.63 13.55
CA LEU A 293 -11.84 5.44 14.39
C LEU A 293 -11.84 4.95 15.84
N MET A 294 -11.88 3.64 16.06
CA MET A 294 -11.80 3.07 17.41
C MET A 294 -10.45 3.36 18.07
N GLY A 295 -9.34 3.25 17.33
CA GLY A 295 -8.02 3.65 17.81
C GLY A 295 -7.98 5.13 18.19
N LEU A 296 -8.50 6.01 17.33
CA LEU A 296 -8.56 7.45 17.56
C LEU A 296 -9.39 7.80 18.80
N ILE A 297 -10.59 7.25 18.91
CA ILE A 297 -11.47 7.45 20.09
C ILE A 297 -10.77 6.98 21.35
N THR A 298 -10.12 5.83 21.32
CA THR A 298 -9.39 5.27 22.46
C THR A 298 -8.24 6.19 22.88
N ILE A 299 -7.44 6.70 21.94
CA ILE A 299 -6.38 7.69 22.25
C ILE A 299 -6.98 8.90 22.97
N ILE A 300 -8.07 9.45 22.44
CA ILE A 300 -8.69 10.64 23.00
C ILE A 300 -9.23 10.36 24.42
N VAL A 301 -10.03 9.33 24.58
CA VAL A 301 -10.65 9.00 25.87
C VAL A 301 -9.61 8.69 26.93
N VAL A 302 -8.67 7.78 26.63
CA VAL A 302 -7.64 7.39 27.62
C VAL A 302 -6.70 8.55 27.93
N SER A 303 -6.32 9.35 26.94
CA SER A 303 -5.50 10.55 27.22
C SER A 303 -6.21 11.55 28.09
N LEU A 304 -7.52 11.75 27.96
CA LEU A 304 -8.31 12.65 28.80
C LEU A 304 -8.49 12.10 30.23
N CYS A 305 -8.68 10.78 30.35
CA CYS A 305 -8.90 10.12 31.64
C CYS A 305 -7.61 9.87 32.44
N THR A 306 -6.44 10.03 31.82
CA THR A 306 -5.15 9.77 32.46
C THR A 306 -4.34 11.06 32.69
N LYS A 307 -3.21 10.98 33.39
CA LYS A 307 -2.35 12.12 33.70
C LYS A 307 -1.90 12.85 32.42
N ALA A 308 -1.91 14.16 32.47
CA ALA A 308 -1.44 15.00 31.35
C ALA A 308 0.03 14.69 30.99
N PRO A 309 0.44 14.92 29.73
CA PRO A 309 1.84 14.86 29.33
C PRO A 309 2.71 15.76 30.20
N SER A 310 4.01 15.44 30.30
CA SER A 310 4.95 16.28 31.02
C SER A 310 5.07 17.68 30.37
N LYS A 311 5.52 18.64 31.18
CA LYS A 311 5.72 20.01 30.68
C LYS A 311 6.75 20.02 29.51
N GLU A 312 7.78 19.22 29.61
CA GLU A 312 8.80 19.07 28.58
C GLU A 312 8.19 18.70 27.21
N ILE A 313 7.33 17.66 27.16
CA ILE A 313 6.64 17.23 25.91
C ILE A 313 5.73 18.35 25.38
N THR A 314 5.05 19.05 26.27
CA THR A 314 4.13 20.13 25.85
C THR A 314 4.86 21.38 25.35
N ASP A 315 6.04 21.68 25.89
CA ASP A 315 6.87 22.78 25.44
C ASP A 315 7.49 22.49 24.08
N GLU A 316 7.99 21.27 23.87
CA GLU A 316 8.47 20.79 22.56
C GLU A 316 7.37 20.86 21.48
N PHE A 317 6.14 20.44 21.82
CA PHE A 317 5.00 20.55 20.91
C PHE A 317 4.72 22.00 20.49
N ASP A 318 4.76 22.93 21.44
CA ASP A 318 4.52 24.36 21.18
C ASP A 318 5.66 24.98 20.36
N GLU A 319 6.91 24.59 20.59
CA GLU A 319 8.08 25.01 19.81
C GLU A 319 7.95 24.60 18.35
N VAL A 320 7.68 23.31 18.09
CA VAL A 320 7.48 22.80 16.73
C VAL A 320 6.33 23.51 16.03
N LYS A 321 5.23 23.76 16.74
CA LYS A 321 4.07 24.49 16.22
C LYS A 321 4.39 25.94 15.88
N ALA A 322 5.26 26.59 16.66
CA ALA A 322 5.72 27.96 16.40
C ALA A 322 6.60 28.02 15.15
N MET A 323 7.53 27.06 14.96
CA MET A 323 8.35 26.94 13.75
C MET A 323 7.50 26.79 12.48
N GLY A 324 6.39 26.04 12.55
CA GLY A 324 5.48 25.85 11.43
C GLY A 324 4.70 27.11 11.03
N LYS A 325 4.51 28.06 11.95
CA LYS A 325 3.83 29.35 11.69
C LYS A 325 4.77 30.43 11.16
N ALA A 326 6.07 30.30 11.40
CA ALA A 326 7.08 31.28 10.95
C ALA A 326 7.49 31.09 9.46
N LYS A 327 6.95 30.10 8.77
CA LYS A 327 7.17 29.77 7.35
C LYS A 327 5.90 29.94 6.53
#